data_4cbac88588a6420b0080b39c6bd400c1
#
_entry.id   4cbac88588a6420b0080b39c6bd400c1
#
_cell.length_a   1.000
_cell.length_b   1.000
_cell.length_c   1.000
_cell.angle_alpha   90.00
_cell.angle_beta   90.00
_cell.angle_gamma   90.00
#
_symmetry.space_group_name_H-M   'P 1'
#
loop_
_entity.id
_entity.type
_entity.pdbx_description
1 polymer ?
#
loop_
_entity_poly.entity_id
_entity_poly.type
_entity_poly.pdbx_seq_one_letter_code
_entity_poly.pdbx_strand_id
1 'polypeptide(L)'
;MPSFALLLREFALWPLCLVPEPILLLLGVYKKRKGPSSKIPLVLLHGFLATNSGYLLLKWRLEQQGFQIHLPRLGWFAQEKIEVLAERLAQDLERNNIKKCILLGHSTGGVVGYLYAQQHPSSVTKLIALGVPFSGSPLAKIAFFSVTARQLIPGNPFLRRFKGPKPFKARAYSVMSAQDEVVPLSSARLRGAKTVRLDGLGHLELLFSHRTVQALGRILGDHNS
;
A
#
# COMPACT_ATOMS: atom_id res chain seq x y z
N MET A 1 13.03 19.83 -5.75
CA MET A 1 11.58 19.99 -6.01
C MET A 1 11.20 19.08 -7.15
N PRO A 2 10.00 18.48 -7.16
CA PRO A 2 9.54 17.72 -8.32
C PRO A 2 9.47 18.63 -9.56
N SER A 3 9.78 18.08 -10.74
CA SER A 3 9.66 18.84 -11.99
C SER A 3 8.19 19.08 -12.33
N PHE A 4 7.89 20.16 -13.07
CA PHE A 4 6.54 20.46 -13.54
C PHE A 4 5.95 19.28 -14.36
N ALA A 5 6.78 18.63 -15.18
CA ALA A 5 6.36 17.44 -15.94
C ALA A 5 5.98 16.26 -15.04
N LEU A 6 6.64 16.08 -13.90
CA LEU A 6 6.27 15.06 -12.93
C LEU A 6 4.89 15.35 -12.30
N LEU A 7 4.65 16.59 -11.88
CA LEU A 7 3.37 17.01 -11.30
C LEU A 7 2.20 16.83 -12.27
N LEU A 8 2.41 17.14 -13.57
CA LEU A 8 1.39 16.90 -14.59
C LEU A 8 1.06 15.41 -14.75
N ARG A 9 2.09 14.55 -14.76
CA ARG A 9 1.87 13.09 -14.84
C ARG A 9 1.11 12.56 -13.64
N GLU A 10 1.48 12.97 -12.44
CA GLU A 10 0.78 12.60 -11.20
C GLU A 10 -0.69 13.03 -11.24
N PHE A 11 -0.96 14.28 -11.64
CA PHE A 11 -2.33 14.79 -11.75
C PHE A 11 -3.17 14.00 -12.76
N ALA A 12 -2.58 13.58 -13.89
CA ALA A 12 -3.25 12.75 -14.89
C ALA A 12 -3.60 11.34 -14.39
N LEU A 13 -2.89 10.80 -13.41
CA LEU A 13 -3.14 9.48 -12.83
C LEU A 13 -4.23 9.47 -11.75
N TRP A 14 -4.51 10.62 -11.11
CA TRP A 14 -5.50 10.73 -10.04
C TRP A 14 -6.89 10.16 -10.39
N PRO A 15 -7.50 10.49 -11.54
CA PRO A 15 -8.82 9.96 -11.90
C PRO A 15 -8.88 8.44 -11.93
N LEU A 16 -7.78 7.78 -12.29
CA LEU A 16 -7.69 6.31 -12.31
C LEU A 16 -7.79 5.70 -10.91
N CYS A 17 -7.48 6.46 -9.86
CA CYS A 17 -7.53 6.02 -8.48
C CYS A 17 -8.88 6.31 -7.79
N LEU A 18 -9.83 6.96 -8.48
CA LEU A 18 -11.05 7.48 -7.88
C LEU A 18 -12.35 6.79 -8.34
N VAL A 19 -12.25 5.72 -9.14
CA VAL A 19 -13.46 5.01 -9.60
C VAL A 19 -14.20 4.43 -8.39
N PRO A 20 -15.51 4.77 -8.21
CA PRO A 20 -16.27 4.35 -7.05
C PRO A 20 -16.41 2.82 -6.92
N GLU A 21 -16.42 2.32 -5.71
CA GLU A 21 -16.58 0.88 -5.38
C GLU A 21 -17.77 0.21 -6.08
N PRO A 22 -18.98 0.80 -6.16
CA PRO A 22 -20.11 0.17 -6.87
C PRO A 22 -19.79 -0.12 -8.34
N ILE A 23 -19.06 0.76 -9.01
CA ILE A 23 -18.63 0.56 -10.41
C ILE A 23 -17.63 -0.59 -10.48
N LEU A 24 -16.67 -0.66 -9.56
CA LEU A 24 -15.70 -1.75 -9.50
C LEU A 24 -16.37 -3.12 -9.27
N LEU A 25 -17.44 -3.15 -8.47
CA LEU A 25 -18.26 -4.35 -8.28
C LEU A 25 -18.94 -4.77 -9.58
N LEU A 26 -19.58 -3.85 -10.30
CA LEU A 26 -20.22 -4.11 -11.58
C LEU A 26 -19.22 -4.62 -12.63
N LEU A 27 -18.01 -4.06 -12.64
CA LEU A 27 -16.92 -4.48 -13.52
C LEU A 27 -16.31 -5.84 -13.12
N GLY A 28 -16.75 -6.44 -12.02
CA GLY A 28 -16.24 -7.73 -11.55
C GLY A 28 -14.79 -7.72 -11.08
N VAL A 29 -14.26 -6.56 -10.67
CA VAL A 29 -12.87 -6.38 -10.22
C VAL A 29 -12.51 -7.32 -9.07
N TYR A 30 -13.48 -7.63 -8.22
CA TYR A 30 -13.33 -8.48 -7.05
C TYR A 30 -13.48 -9.98 -7.34
N LYS A 31 -13.79 -10.37 -8.59
CA LYS A 31 -13.86 -11.78 -8.96
C LYS A 31 -12.48 -12.42 -8.81
N LYS A 32 -12.40 -13.46 -8.00
CA LYS A 32 -11.17 -14.25 -7.85
C LYS A 32 -10.88 -14.98 -9.17
N ARG A 33 -9.71 -14.79 -9.74
CA ARG A 33 -9.22 -15.67 -10.80
C ARG A 33 -8.97 -17.05 -10.20
N LYS A 34 -9.49 -18.10 -10.85
CA LYS A 34 -9.17 -19.49 -10.52
C LYS A 34 -7.69 -19.72 -10.85
N GLY A 35 -6.84 -19.70 -9.84
CA GLY A 35 -5.42 -20.06 -9.94
C GLY A 35 -5.11 -21.22 -8.97
N PRO A 36 -3.93 -21.85 -9.06
CA PRO A 36 -3.59 -22.94 -8.17
C PRO A 36 -3.69 -22.49 -6.71
N SER A 37 -4.48 -23.24 -5.93
CA SER A 37 -4.88 -22.96 -4.54
C SER A 37 -3.72 -22.90 -3.51
N SER A 38 -2.48 -23.14 -3.93
CA SER A 38 -1.32 -23.31 -3.05
C SER A 38 -0.50 -22.04 -2.82
N LYS A 39 -0.75 -20.93 -3.52
CA LYS A 39 0.03 -19.69 -3.39
C LYS A 39 -0.57 -18.77 -2.33
N ILE A 40 0.31 -18.25 -1.46
CA ILE A 40 -0.04 -17.21 -0.50
C ILE A 40 -0.53 -15.97 -1.26
N PRO A 41 -1.77 -15.47 -1.02
CA PRO A 41 -2.31 -14.35 -1.75
C PRO A 41 -1.57 -13.05 -1.43
N LEU A 42 -1.45 -12.19 -2.45
CA LEU A 42 -0.97 -10.83 -2.33
C LEU A 42 -2.18 -9.90 -2.14
N VAL A 43 -2.24 -9.26 -0.98
CA VAL A 43 -3.30 -8.32 -0.59
C VAL A 43 -2.84 -6.91 -0.88
N LEU A 44 -3.58 -6.17 -1.71
CA LEU A 44 -3.23 -4.81 -2.11
C LEU A 44 -4.08 -3.79 -1.33
N LEU A 45 -3.42 -2.83 -0.67
CA LEU A 45 -4.05 -1.85 0.21
C LEU A 45 -3.84 -0.44 -0.36
N HIS A 46 -4.93 0.20 -0.80
CA HIS A 46 -4.88 1.53 -1.42
C HIS A 46 -4.57 2.66 -0.41
N GLY A 47 -4.19 3.81 -0.94
CA GLY A 47 -3.85 4.99 -0.16
C GLY A 47 -5.05 5.86 0.21
N PHE A 48 -4.73 7.00 0.84
CA PHE A 48 -5.69 8.06 1.18
C PHE A 48 -6.35 8.64 -0.08
N LEU A 49 -7.64 8.94 -0.01
CA LEU A 49 -8.45 9.45 -1.13
C LEU A 49 -8.34 8.61 -2.41
N ALA A 50 -8.12 7.32 -2.29
CA ALA A 50 -8.11 6.39 -3.41
C ALA A 50 -9.08 5.24 -3.18
N THR A 51 -9.35 4.50 -4.23
CA THR A 51 -10.09 3.24 -4.20
C THR A 51 -9.22 2.12 -4.78
N ASN A 52 -9.74 0.91 -4.80
CA ASN A 52 -9.04 -0.22 -5.42
C ASN A 52 -8.82 -0.06 -6.94
N SER A 53 -9.43 0.96 -7.59
CA SER A 53 -9.22 1.23 -9.01
C SER A 53 -7.77 1.57 -9.37
N GLY A 54 -7.04 2.25 -8.49
CA GLY A 54 -5.62 2.54 -8.68
C GLY A 54 -4.74 1.29 -8.81
N TYR A 55 -5.24 0.15 -8.36
CA TYR A 55 -4.51 -1.12 -8.44
C TYR A 55 -4.84 -1.96 -9.67
N LEU A 56 -5.82 -1.59 -10.51
CA LEU A 56 -6.28 -2.45 -11.60
C LEU A 56 -5.16 -2.86 -12.57
N LEU A 57 -4.33 -1.91 -12.96
CA LEU A 57 -3.19 -2.19 -13.84
C LEU A 57 -2.14 -3.06 -13.15
N LEU A 58 -1.79 -2.73 -11.89
CA LEU A 58 -0.83 -3.51 -11.12
C LEU A 58 -1.35 -4.92 -10.84
N LYS A 59 -2.63 -5.05 -10.45
CA LYS A 59 -3.33 -6.33 -10.29
C LYS A 59 -3.21 -7.17 -11.55
N TRP A 60 -3.61 -6.62 -12.71
CA TRP A 60 -3.54 -7.34 -13.98
C TRP A 60 -2.12 -7.83 -14.29
N ARG A 61 -1.10 -6.96 -14.15
CA ARG A 61 0.30 -7.32 -14.42
C ARG A 61 0.82 -8.41 -13.49
N LEU A 62 0.47 -8.40 -12.22
CA LEU A 62 0.89 -9.40 -11.25
C LEU A 62 0.15 -10.72 -11.44
N GLU A 63 -1.14 -10.68 -11.82
CA GLU A 63 -1.90 -11.88 -12.19
C GLU A 63 -1.32 -12.58 -13.43
N GLN A 64 -0.81 -11.82 -14.41
CA GLN A 64 -0.09 -12.41 -15.56
C GLN A 64 1.20 -13.13 -15.13
N GLN A 65 1.81 -12.73 -14.02
CA GLN A 65 2.96 -13.42 -13.42
C GLN A 65 2.54 -14.59 -12.49
N GLY A 66 1.25 -14.91 -12.43
CA GLY A 66 0.70 -16.04 -11.68
C GLY A 66 0.47 -15.76 -10.19
N PHE A 67 0.47 -14.49 -9.75
CA PHE A 67 0.12 -14.15 -8.36
C PHE A 67 -1.40 -14.15 -8.18
N GLN A 68 -1.86 -14.64 -7.02
CA GLN A 68 -3.24 -14.47 -6.59
C GLN A 68 -3.39 -13.14 -5.89
N ILE A 69 -4.26 -12.28 -6.40
CA ILE A 69 -4.47 -10.94 -5.87
C ILE A 69 -5.80 -10.87 -5.12
N HIS A 70 -5.75 -10.31 -3.91
CA HIS A 70 -6.92 -9.94 -3.13
C HIS A 70 -6.95 -8.41 -2.96
N LEU A 71 -8.09 -7.81 -3.27
CA LEU A 71 -8.39 -6.40 -3.06
C LEU A 71 -9.41 -6.29 -1.92
N PRO A 72 -9.02 -5.95 -0.70
CA PRO A 72 -9.96 -5.83 0.41
C PRO A 72 -10.85 -4.60 0.24
N ARG A 73 -12.10 -4.71 0.71
CA ARG A 73 -13.09 -3.63 0.65
C ARG A 73 -13.04 -2.84 1.96
N LEU A 74 -12.15 -1.87 2.04
CA LEU A 74 -11.91 -1.08 3.24
C LEU A 74 -12.66 0.26 3.27
N GLY A 75 -13.31 0.63 2.18
CA GLY A 75 -13.96 1.93 2.02
C GLY A 75 -12.96 3.07 1.76
N TRP A 76 -13.41 4.31 1.85
CA TRP A 76 -12.59 5.51 1.67
C TRP A 76 -11.77 5.82 2.93
N PHE A 77 -10.45 5.97 2.77
CA PHE A 77 -9.55 6.34 3.85
C PHE A 77 -9.56 7.86 4.08
N ALA A 78 -10.65 8.40 4.60
CA ALA A 78 -10.74 9.84 4.83
C ALA A 78 -11.20 10.20 6.24
N GLN A 79 -12.25 9.56 6.75
CA GLN A 79 -12.92 9.98 7.98
C GLN A 79 -12.71 9.02 9.16
N GLU A 80 -11.85 8.03 9.01
CA GLU A 80 -11.63 7.02 10.04
C GLU A 80 -10.19 6.99 10.53
N LYS A 81 -10.00 6.49 11.76
CA LYS A 81 -8.67 6.23 12.28
C LYS A 81 -8.05 5.05 11.53
N ILE A 82 -6.73 5.10 11.34
CA ILE A 82 -5.98 4.04 10.63
C ILE A 82 -6.09 2.70 11.37
N GLU A 83 -6.25 2.72 12.69
CA GLU A 83 -6.50 1.52 13.51
C GLU A 83 -7.80 0.82 13.10
N VAL A 84 -8.89 1.57 12.88
CA VAL A 84 -10.19 1.02 12.43
C VAL A 84 -10.05 0.39 11.03
N LEU A 85 -9.26 1.00 10.16
CA LEU A 85 -8.98 0.42 8.83
C LEU A 85 -8.20 -0.90 8.94
N ALA A 86 -7.29 -1.03 9.90
CA ALA A 86 -6.58 -2.28 10.16
C ALA A 86 -7.51 -3.39 10.70
N GLU A 87 -8.48 -3.04 11.54
CA GLU A 87 -9.53 -3.95 12.03
C GLU A 87 -10.44 -4.41 10.88
N ARG A 88 -10.84 -3.49 9.99
CA ARG A 88 -11.61 -3.86 8.78
C ARG A 88 -10.82 -4.80 7.86
N LEU A 89 -9.53 -4.58 7.73
CA LEU A 89 -8.67 -5.50 6.98
C LEU A 89 -8.71 -6.90 7.61
N ALA A 90 -8.63 -7.00 8.94
CA ALA A 90 -8.72 -8.30 9.64
C ALA A 90 -10.04 -8.98 9.34
N GLN A 91 -11.16 -8.27 9.45
CA GLN A 91 -12.50 -8.79 9.14
C GLN A 91 -12.65 -9.20 7.67
N ASP A 92 -12.08 -8.43 6.73
CA ASP A 92 -12.13 -8.78 5.30
C ASP A 92 -11.34 -10.05 5.01
N LEU A 93 -10.13 -10.19 5.57
CA LEU A 93 -9.30 -11.38 5.39
C LEU A 93 -9.95 -12.63 6.01
N GLU A 94 -10.56 -12.49 7.18
CA GLU A 94 -11.32 -13.57 7.85
C GLU A 94 -12.50 -14.03 6.99
N ARG A 95 -13.36 -13.11 6.54
CA ARG A 95 -14.50 -13.41 5.66
C ARG A 95 -14.10 -14.10 4.36
N ASN A 96 -12.87 -13.84 3.89
CA ASN A 96 -12.32 -14.45 2.67
C ASN A 96 -11.48 -15.71 2.94
N ASN A 97 -11.41 -16.19 4.21
CA ASN A 97 -10.61 -17.35 4.65
C ASN A 97 -9.11 -17.20 4.32
N ILE A 98 -8.57 -15.98 4.34
CA ILE A 98 -7.16 -15.70 4.10
C ILE A 98 -6.40 -15.74 5.42
N LYS A 99 -5.86 -16.91 5.77
CA LYS A 99 -5.10 -17.12 7.01
C LYS A 99 -3.66 -16.61 6.94
N LYS A 100 -3.06 -16.62 5.74
CA LYS A 100 -1.71 -16.11 5.47
C LYS A 100 -1.70 -15.27 4.21
N CYS A 101 -0.97 -14.15 4.22
CA CYS A 101 -0.90 -13.25 3.08
C CYS A 101 0.47 -12.55 2.97
N ILE A 102 0.73 -12.01 1.80
CA ILE A 102 1.71 -10.96 1.57
C ILE A 102 0.93 -9.65 1.50
N LEU A 103 1.33 -8.62 2.24
CA LEU A 103 0.71 -7.30 2.18
C LEU A 103 1.54 -6.38 1.29
N LEU A 104 0.90 -5.74 0.33
CA LEU A 104 1.45 -4.63 -0.44
C LEU A 104 0.55 -3.42 -0.21
N GLY A 105 1.05 -2.43 0.51
CA GLY A 105 0.32 -1.20 0.77
C GLY A 105 0.99 0.00 0.12
N HIS A 106 0.20 0.80 -0.59
CA HIS A 106 0.62 2.08 -1.12
C HIS A 106 0.21 3.20 -0.15
N SER A 107 1.13 4.13 0.10
CA SER A 107 0.83 5.30 0.92
C SER A 107 0.21 4.90 2.28
N THR A 108 -0.91 5.49 2.68
CA THR A 108 -1.66 5.13 3.91
C THR A 108 -1.98 3.63 4.01
N GLY A 109 -2.24 2.96 2.88
CA GLY A 109 -2.50 1.51 2.88
C GLY A 109 -1.35 0.68 3.44
N GLY A 110 -0.10 1.14 3.28
CA GLY A 110 1.05 0.48 3.89
C GLY A 110 1.11 0.68 5.40
N VAL A 111 0.60 1.80 5.91
CA VAL A 111 0.44 2.04 7.36
C VAL A 111 -0.61 1.10 7.95
N VAL A 112 -1.75 0.94 7.25
CA VAL A 112 -2.80 -0.04 7.61
C VAL A 112 -2.21 -1.45 7.64
N GLY A 113 -1.48 -1.84 6.59
CA GLY A 113 -0.83 -3.15 6.50
C GLY A 113 0.19 -3.40 7.62
N TYR A 114 0.94 -2.37 8.02
CA TYR A 114 1.86 -2.47 9.15
C TYR A 114 1.12 -2.75 10.46
N LEU A 115 0.04 -2.01 10.75
CA LEU A 115 -0.74 -2.22 11.97
C LEU A 115 -1.36 -3.61 12.00
N TYR A 116 -1.91 -4.07 10.87
CA TYR A 116 -2.41 -5.43 10.77
C TYR A 116 -1.30 -6.46 11.05
N ALA A 117 -0.11 -6.30 10.45
CA ALA A 117 1.01 -7.21 10.68
C ALA A 117 1.50 -7.20 12.14
N GLN A 118 1.37 -6.07 12.84
CA GLN A 118 1.66 -5.96 14.27
C GLN A 118 0.67 -6.75 15.12
N GLN A 119 -0.61 -6.68 14.79
CA GLN A 119 -1.70 -7.35 15.52
C GLN A 119 -1.79 -8.85 15.17
N HIS A 120 -1.45 -9.22 13.93
CA HIS A 120 -1.53 -10.58 13.39
C HIS A 120 -0.18 -11.06 12.82
N PRO A 121 0.89 -11.18 13.65
CA PRO A 121 2.25 -11.41 13.17
C PRO A 121 2.47 -12.76 12.49
N SER A 122 1.63 -13.76 12.76
CA SER A 122 1.68 -15.09 12.12
C SER A 122 0.97 -15.14 10.76
N SER A 123 0.11 -14.16 10.47
CA SER A 123 -0.69 -14.11 9.23
C SER A 123 0.03 -13.43 8.08
N VAL A 124 1.07 -12.63 8.35
CA VAL A 124 1.79 -11.86 7.33
C VAL A 124 3.16 -12.48 7.08
N THR A 125 3.42 -12.89 5.85
CA THR A 125 4.73 -13.46 5.44
C THR A 125 5.69 -12.42 4.91
N LYS A 126 5.16 -11.40 4.20
CA LYS A 126 5.93 -10.24 3.73
C LYS A 126 5.07 -8.97 3.85
N LEU A 127 5.71 -7.84 4.16
CA LEU A 127 5.12 -6.50 4.10
C LEU A 127 5.90 -5.67 3.07
N ILE A 128 5.23 -5.22 2.03
CA ILE A 128 5.81 -4.37 0.99
C ILE A 128 5.16 -2.99 1.09
N ALA A 129 5.93 -2.01 1.51
CA ALA A 129 5.50 -0.62 1.70
C ALA A 129 5.94 0.21 0.48
N LEU A 130 4.97 0.66 -0.31
CA LEU A 130 5.20 1.42 -1.54
C LEU A 130 4.85 2.89 -1.29
N GLY A 131 5.84 3.77 -1.19
CA GLY A 131 5.65 5.20 -0.89
C GLY A 131 4.91 5.46 0.43
N VAL A 132 5.24 4.74 1.51
CA VAL A 132 4.47 4.76 2.77
C VAL A 132 5.01 5.80 3.75
N PRO A 133 4.18 6.70 4.31
CA PRO A 133 4.62 7.78 5.18
C PRO A 133 4.80 7.33 6.64
N PHE A 134 5.81 6.51 6.95
CA PHE A 134 6.08 6.03 8.32
C PHE A 134 6.48 7.14 9.31
N SER A 135 7.01 8.26 8.81
CA SER A 135 7.28 9.46 9.62
C SER A 135 6.34 10.62 9.31
N GLY A 136 5.27 10.34 8.55
CA GLY A 136 4.26 11.30 8.14
C GLY A 136 4.53 11.93 6.78
N SER A 137 3.57 12.74 6.32
CA SER A 137 3.65 13.53 5.09
C SER A 137 3.36 14.99 5.40
N PRO A 138 4.17 15.94 4.92
CA PRO A 138 3.86 17.37 5.03
C PRO A 138 2.51 17.74 4.40
N LEU A 139 2.11 17.08 3.31
CA LEU A 139 0.83 17.30 2.64
C LEU A 139 -0.38 16.86 3.49
N ALA A 140 -0.19 15.99 4.48
CA ALA A 140 -1.25 15.64 5.42
C ALA A 140 -1.80 16.86 6.20
N LYS A 141 -1.01 17.93 6.35
CA LYS A 141 -1.45 19.19 6.95
C LYS A 141 -2.54 19.88 6.14
N ILE A 142 -2.54 19.76 4.80
CA ILE A 142 -3.54 20.35 3.92
C ILE A 142 -4.87 19.63 4.07
N ALA A 143 -4.84 18.32 4.32
CA ALA A 143 -6.02 17.49 4.54
C ALA A 143 -6.42 17.39 6.04
N PHE A 144 -6.20 18.44 6.83
CA PHE A 144 -6.43 18.47 8.29
C PHE A 144 -7.88 18.15 8.70
N PHE A 145 -8.84 18.36 7.81
CA PHE A 145 -10.25 18.00 7.99
C PHE A 145 -10.46 16.47 8.06
N SER A 146 -9.53 15.66 7.57
CA SER A 146 -9.59 14.20 7.57
C SER A 146 -8.99 13.63 8.86
N VAL A 147 -9.71 12.68 9.48
CA VAL A 147 -9.23 11.94 10.66
C VAL A 147 -7.98 11.13 10.31
N THR A 148 -7.99 10.42 9.18
CA THR A 148 -6.86 9.63 8.68
C THR A 148 -5.64 10.50 8.41
N ALA A 149 -5.81 11.63 7.71
CA ALA A 149 -4.70 12.51 7.38
C ALA A 149 -4.07 13.15 8.63
N ARG A 150 -4.86 13.54 9.64
CA ARG A 150 -4.32 14.07 10.90
C ARG A 150 -3.33 13.12 11.57
N GLN A 151 -3.57 11.80 11.52
CA GLN A 151 -2.64 10.81 12.07
C GLN A 151 -1.29 10.78 11.32
N LEU A 152 -1.27 11.20 10.06
CA LEU A 152 -0.08 11.22 9.20
C LEU A 152 0.63 12.59 9.16
N ILE A 153 0.19 13.57 9.94
CA ILE A 153 0.92 14.84 10.10
C ILE A 153 2.26 14.56 10.80
N PRO A 154 3.41 15.02 10.28
CA PRO A 154 4.70 14.85 10.93
C PRO A 154 4.68 15.34 12.38
N GLY A 155 5.19 14.52 13.30
CA GLY A 155 5.18 14.79 14.73
C GLY A 155 3.96 14.24 15.49
N ASN A 156 2.91 13.77 14.79
CA ASN A 156 1.76 13.15 15.46
C ASN A 156 2.22 11.95 16.32
N PRO A 157 1.71 11.80 17.57
CA PRO A 157 2.05 10.69 18.46
C PRO A 157 1.81 9.31 17.84
N PHE A 158 0.80 9.18 16.97
CA PHE A 158 0.52 7.96 16.23
C PHE A 158 1.75 7.41 15.50
N LEU A 159 2.60 8.27 14.94
CA LEU A 159 3.77 7.89 14.14
C LEU A 159 4.94 7.34 14.98
N ARG A 160 4.89 7.48 16.31
CA ARG A 160 5.95 6.98 17.21
C ARG A 160 6.11 5.45 17.11
N ARG A 161 5.03 4.72 16.81
CA ARG A 161 5.01 3.26 16.68
C ARG A 161 5.86 2.72 15.52
N PHE A 162 6.20 3.56 14.54
CA PHE A 162 7.02 3.17 13.39
C PHE A 162 8.52 3.48 13.57
N LYS A 163 8.90 4.19 14.64
CA LYS A 163 10.30 4.59 14.92
C LYS A 163 11.15 3.45 15.48
N GLY A 164 10.52 2.49 16.14
CA GLY A 164 11.18 1.31 16.72
C GLY A 164 11.45 0.21 15.68
N PRO A 165 12.10 -0.90 16.09
CA PRO A 165 12.16 -2.10 15.28
C PRO A 165 10.75 -2.63 15.05
N LYS A 166 10.51 -3.23 13.87
CA LYS A 166 9.20 -3.82 13.57
C LYS A 166 8.87 -4.96 14.55
N PRO A 167 7.66 -4.99 15.13
CA PRO A 167 7.30 -5.96 16.17
C PRO A 167 6.82 -7.31 15.60
N PHE A 168 7.15 -7.64 14.36
CA PHE A 168 6.76 -8.87 13.68
C PHE A 168 7.93 -9.47 12.88
N LYS A 169 7.90 -10.80 12.67
CA LYS A 169 8.99 -11.54 11.98
C LYS A 169 8.94 -11.43 10.45
N ALA A 170 7.79 -11.06 9.86
CA ALA A 170 7.64 -10.95 8.42
C ALA A 170 8.74 -10.09 7.79
N ARG A 171 9.24 -10.48 6.62
CA ARG A 171 10.17 -9.65 5.84
C ARG A 171 9.47 -8.37 5.41
N ALA A 172 10.11 -7.24 5.60
CA ALA A 172 9.58 -5.95 5.21
C ALA A 172 10.46 -5.29 4.15
N TYR A 173 9.81 -4.62 3.20
CA TYR A 173 10.44 -3.88 2.12
C TYR A 173 9.87 -2.47 2.06
N SER A 174 10.72 -1.46 2.02
CA SER A 174 10.35 -0.07 1.73
C SER A 174 10.73 0.24 0.28
N VAL A 175 9.74 0.32 -0.59
CA VAL A 175 9.89 0.73 -2.00
C VAL A 175 9.57 2.21 -2.07
N MET A 176 10.51 3.02 -2.52
CA MET A 176 10.42 4.48 -2.41
C MET A 176 11.14 5.19 -3.55
N SER A 177 10.80 6.45 -3.79
CA SER A 177 11.42 7.34 -4.77
C SER A 177 11.86 8.66 -4.12
N ALA A 178 12.96 9.21 -4.58
CA ALA A 178 13.40 10.54 -4.14
C ALA A 178 12.55 11.68 -4.74
N GLN A 179 11.81 11.38 -5.81
CA GLN A 179 10.92 12.33 -6.49
C GLN A 179 9.46 12.20 -6.05
N ASP A 180 9.15 11.33 -5.08
CA ASP A 180 7.81 11.25 -4.46
C ASP A 180 7.49 12.61 -3.81
N GLU A 181 6.49 13.30 -4.37
CA GLU A 181 6.10 14.66 -3.97
C GLU A 181 5.18 14.66 -2.74
N VAL A 182 4.60 13.50 -2.41
CA VAL A 182 3.69 13.33 -1.27
C VAL A 182 4.44 12.85 -0.02
N VAL A 183 5.34 11.87 -0.19
CA VAL A 183 6.03 11.23 0.92
C VAL A 183 7.54 11.43 0.78
N PRO A 184 8.15 12.27 1.64
CA PRO A 184 9.60 12.45 1.62
C PRO A 184 10.35 11.13 1.81
N LEU A 185 11.47 10.97 1.11
CA LEU A 185 12.30 9.76 1.13
C LEU A 185 12.67 9.32 2.56
N SER A 186 12.94 10.30 3.44
CA SER A 186 13.23 10.06 4.87
C SER A 186 12.03 9.47 5.62
N SER A 187 10.81 9.79 5.19
CA SER A 187 9.57 9.29 5.78
C SER A 187 9.20 7.90 5.27
N ALA A 188 9.57 7.56 4.03
CA ALA A 188 9.18 6.31 3.40
C ALA A 188 9.95 5.09 3.93
N ARG A 189 10.99 5.29 4.72
CA ARG A 189 11.85 4.21 5.22
C ARG A 189 11.32 3.61 6.53
N LEU A 190 10.94 2.34 6.49
CA LEU A 190 10.64 1.56 7.69
C LEU A 190 11.93 1.00 8.30
N ARG A 191 12.13 1.18 9.60
CA ARG A 191 13.27 0.61 10.31
C ARG A 191 13.24 -0.92 10.29
N GLY A 192 14.36 -1.54 9.88
CA GLY A 192 14.47 -3.01 9.76
C GLY A 192 13.84 -3.59 8.49
N ALA A 193 13.41 -2.74 7.54
CA ALA A 193 13.01 -3.17 6.21
C ALA A 193 14.16 -3.09 5.20
N LYS A 194 14.18 -4.00 4.22
CA LYS A 194 15.03 -3.86 3.03
C LYS A 194 14.53 -2.67 2.20
N THR A 195 15.43 -1.83 1.73
CA THR A 195 15.10 -0.63 0.94
C THR A 195 15.27 -0.90 -0.55
N VAL A 196 14.26 -0.53 -1.34
CA VAL A 196 14.31 -0.54 -2.81
C VAL A 196 14.01 0.87 -3.31
N ARG A 197 14.93 1.46 -4.06
CA ARG A 197 14.76 2.80 -4.62
C ARG A 197 14.35 2.73 -6.09
N LEU A 198 13.32 3.49 -6.44
CA LEU A 198 12.79 3.63 -7.79
C LEU A 198 12.77 5.12 -8.17
N ASP A 199 13.92 5.77 -8.06
CA ASP A 199 14.05 7.21 -8.28
C ASP A 199 13.55 7.62 -9.67
N GLY A 200 13.02 8.85 -9.78
CA GLY A 200 12.40 9.40 -10.98
C GLY A 200 10.90 9.14 -11.10
N LEU A 201 10.30 8.42 -10.14
CA LEU A 201 8.85 8.20 -10.09
C LEU A 201 8.21 9.12 -9.05
N GLY A 202 7.03 9.66 -9.36
CA GLY A 202 6.16 10.35 -8.42
C GLY A 202 5.38 9.35 -7.55
N HIS A 203 4.54 9.89 -6.67
CA HIS A 203 3.79 9.10 -5.69
C HIS A 203 2.85 8.08 -6.33
N LEU A 204 1.99 8.51 -7.26
CA LEU A 204 1.08 7.61 -7.98
C LEU A 204 1.81 6.81 -9.06
N GLU A 205 2.83 7.37 -9.71
CA GLU A 205 3.63 6.63 -10.68
C GLU A 205 4.21 5.34 -10.09
N LEU A 206 4.46 5.28 -8.77
CA LEU A 206 4.86 4.05 -8.10
C LEU A 206 3.84 2.91 -8.29
N LEU A 207 2.55 3.19 -8.48
CA LEU A 207 1.53 2.16 -8.76
C LEU A 207 1.52 1.73 -10.24
N PHE A 208 1.83 2.64 -11.16
CA PHE A 208 1.63 2.44 -12.59
C PHE A 208 2.91 2.05 -13.34
N SER A 209 4.08 2.27 -12.75
CA SER A 209 5.37 2.04 -13.38
C SER A 209 5.69 0.56 -13.62
N HIS A 210 6.18 0.24 -14.81
CA HIS A 210 6.75 -1.08 -15.09
C HIS A 210 7.96 -1.41 -14.21
N ARG A 211 8.76 -0.41 -13.82
CA ARG A 211 9.88 -0.57 -12.88
C ARG A 211 9.44 -1.08 -11.52
N THR A 212 8.27 -0.62 -11.04
CA THR A 212 7.66 -1.13 -9.82
C THR A 212 7.27 -2.60 -9.96
N VAL A 213 6.67 -2.98 -11.08
CA VAL A 213 6.31 -4.39 -11.34
C VAL A 213 7.54 -5.30 -11.34
N GLN A 214 8.63 -4.86 -11.98
CA GLN A 214 9.90 -5.60 -11.97
C GLN A 214 10.50 -5.72 -10.56
N ALA A 215 10.48 -4.65 -9.77
CA ALA A 215 10.96 -4.66 -8.40
C ALA A 215 10.12 -5.61 -7.53
N LEU A 216 8.78 -5.56 -7.68
CA LEU A 216 7.86 -6.46 -6.98
C LEU A 216 8.09 -7.92 -7.37
N GLY A 217 8.30 -8.22 -8.65
CA GLY A 217 8.63 -9.57 -9.12
C GLY A 217 9.85 -10.15 -8.41
N ARG A 218 10.93 -9.35 -8.25
CA ARG A 218 12.13 -9.75 -7.49
C ARG A 218 11.83 -9.95 -6.01
N ILE A 219 11.11 -9.02 -5.36
CA ILE A 219 10.74 -9.12 -3.95
C ILE A 219 9.86 -10.35 -3.69
N LEU A 220 8.92 -10.63 -4.57
CA LEU A 220 7.97 -11.74 -4.44
C LEU A 220 8.63 -13.09 -4.75
N GLY A 221 9.59 -13.12 -5.70
CA GLY A 221 10.40 -14.30 -6.03
C GLY A 221 11.51 -14.61 -5.04
N ASP A 222 11.84 -13.68 -4.13
CA ASP A 222 12.83 -13.88 -3.07
C ASP A 222 12.28 -14.86 -2.01
N HIS A 223 12.40 -16.17 -2.29
CA HIS A 223 11.94 -17.24 -1.41
C HIS A 223 13.03 -17.65 -0.41
N ASN A 224 14.30 -17.27 -0.62
CA ASN A 224 15.45 -17.72 0.14
C ASN A 224 16.26 -16.56 0.74
N SER A 225 16.25 -16.45 2.00
CA SER A 225 17.34 -16.25 2.97
C SER A 225 16.78 -15.97 4.36
#